data_121750bd9facd937021abf6e4aedf647
#
_entry.id   121750bd9facd937021abf6e4aedf647
#
_cell.length_a   1.000
_cell.length_b   1.000
_cell.length_c   1.000
_cell.angle_alpha   90.00
_cell.angle_beta   90.00
_cell.angle_gamma   90.00
#
_symmetry.space_group_name_H-M   'P 1'
#
loop_
_entity.id
_entity.type
_entity.pdbx_description
1 polymer ?
#
loop_
_entity_poly.entity_id
_entity_poly.type
_entity_poly.pdbx_seq_one_letter_code
_entity_poly.pdbx_strand_id
1 'polypeptide(L)'
;MCGIVGYAGNIETACGKPLEVCLQGLERLEYRGYDSAGVALTAPGMDKVVVRKKAGRLKNLVEDIERKPMPLATVGIGHTRWATNGEPSDVNAHPHTSMDGKVAIIHNGIIENASQLRLDLQAEGYRFASATDTEVAAKLLGKIVDKIIADEGKPDLFKAVRRMARMLEGAFTILATDCRQPDIVVGARHDSPLVVGLGEGENFLGSDVAAFVAYTKRAMEVDQDQAVCVSADKVIVADFNGNVVENPKTYTVDWDASAAEKGGWDSFMDKEIHEDPAAVQRTLLGRFDANGGITLDEVRIDEHDFKSIDKIIVVACGTASYAGQVAKYAIEHWVRIPVEIELAHEFRYRDPILTPRTLVVAISQSGETMDTLMALRHAREQGSKVLAICNTQGASIPRESDAVLYTHAGPEVAVASTKAFVAQITAAYLLGLYLAQVKGAMFRDEIHQVLDSLKDMPRKIQWVLDTQPKTIQAAAERMVNANSFLFLGRHVGYPVALEGALKLKEIAYTFTEGFAAGELKHGPIALVDEGEPVVFIVPPQRGRNVLHAKVISGIEEVKARGAYIIAVAEQGDPDVERYADVVFWRPACPTLMSPLVDVVPLQLFAMDMAKLKGYDVDKPRNLAKSVTVE
;
A
#
# COMPACT_ATOMS: atom_id res chain seq x y z
N MET A 1 -1.54 -8.85 -3.29
CA MET A 1 -2.50 -9.09 -2.18
C MET A 1 -3.89 -9.28 -2.76
N CYS A 2 -4.73 -10.12 -2.17
CA CYS A 2 -6.08 -10.40 -2.66
C CYS A 2 -7.13 -9.45 -2.05
N GLY A 3 -8.26 -9.25 -2.73
CA GLY A 3 -9.42 -8.54 -2.20
C GLY A 3 -10.42 -9.50 -1.58
N ILE A 4 -10.88 -9.21 -0.36
CA ILE A 4 -11.94 -9.94 0.34
C ILE A 4 -13.14 -9.02 0.56
N VAL A 5 -14.33 -9.54 0.29
CA VAL A 5 -15.62 -8.91 0.59
C VAL A 5 -16.54 -9.95 1.22
N GLY A 6 -17.25 -9.58 2.29
CA GLY A 6 -18.32 -10.37 2.91
C GLY A 6 -19.53 -9.49 3.17
N TYR A 7 -20.71 -10.06 3.05
CA TYR A 7 -21.99 -9.37 3.31
C TYR A 7 -22.97 -10.30 4.00
N ALA A 8 -23.64 -9.79 5.02
CA ALA A 8 -24.79 -10.44 5.66
C ALA A 8 -25.93 -9.40 5.84
N GLY A 9 -27.09 -9.72 5.28
CA GLY A 9 -28.31 -8.90 5.38
C GLY A 9 -29.53 -9.75 5.72
N ASN A 10 -30.62 -9.10 6.15
CA ASN A 10 -31.87 -9.79 6.40
C ASN A 10 -32.63 -10.09 5.10
N ILE A 11 -33.58 -11.02 5.15
CA ILE A 11 -34.32 -11.48 3.98
C ILE A 11 -35.17 -10.39 3.30
N GLU A 12 -35.60 -9.38 4.06
CA GLU A 12 -36.47 -8.31 3.57
C GLU A 12 -35.67 -7.26 2.78
N THR A 13 -34.41 -7.02 3.14
CA THR A 13 -33.54 -5.99 2.56
C THR A 13 -32.49 -6.54 1.61
N ALA A 14 -32.18 -7.82 1.67
CA ALA A 14 -31.01 -8.44 1.01
C ALA A 14 -31.27 -9.09 -0.34
N CYS A 15 -32.53 -9.09 -0.87
CA CYS A 15 -32.85 -9.78 -2.13
C CYS A 15 -31.97 -9.27 -3.30
N GLY A 16 -30.98 -10.08 -3.73
CA GLY A 16 -30.01 -9.70 -4.76
C GLY A 16 -28.82 -8.86 -4.32
N LYS A 17 -28.90 -8.19 -3.18
CA LYS A 17 -27.87 -7.27 -2.65
C LYS A 17 -26.53 -7.94 -2.33
N PRO A 18 -26.43 -9.19 -1.79
CA PRO A 18 -25.15 -9.83 -1.53
C PRO A 18 -24.24 -9.97 -2.77
N LEU A 19 -24.83 -10.31 -3.94
CA LEU A 19 -24.06 -10.37 -5.18
C LEU A 19 -23.57 -9.00 -5.62
N GLU A 20 -24.45 -7.99 -5.57
CA GLU A 20 -24.13 -6.61 -5.93
C GLU A 20 -23.02 -6.06 -5.03
N VAL A 21 -23.16 -6.18 -3.69
CA VAL A 21 -22.16 -5.73 -2.74
C VAL A 21 -20.82 -6.42 -2.94
N CYS A 22 -20.84 -7.75 -3.17
CA CYS A 22 -19.62 -8.49 -3.46
C CYS A 22 -18.94 -7.99 -4.74
N LEU A 23 -19.67 -7.85 -5.84
CA LEU A 23 -19.09 -7.40 -7.12
C LEU A 23 -18.56 -5.97 -7.04
N GLN A 24 -19.34 -5.02 -6.49
CA GLN A 24 -18.90 -3.64 -6.34
C GLN A 24 -17.73 -3.49 -5.37
N GLY A 25 -17.73 -4.25 -4.26
CA GLY A 25 -16.61 -4.28 -3.33
C GLY A 25 -15.35 -4.86 -3.95
N LEU A 26 -15.49 -5.94 -4.76
CA LEU A 26 -14.38 -6.53 -5.50
C LEU A 26 -13.85 -5.59 -6.58
N GLU A 27 -14.71 -4.82 -7.25
CA GLU A 27 -14.30 -3.81 -8.24
C GLU A 27 -13.38 -2.76 -7.60
N ARG A 28 -13.77 -2.26 -6.42
CA ARG A 28 -12.94 -1.32 -5.64
C ARG A 28 -11.65 -1.95 -5.11
N LEU A 29 -11.60 -3.27 -4.92
CA LEU A 29 -10.42 -3.99 -4.44
C LEU A 29 -9.62 -4.68 -5.56
N GLU A 30 -10.01 -4.55 -6.85
CA GLU A 30 -9.35 -5.25 -7.95
C GLU A 30 -7.86 -4.88 -8.10
N TYR A 31 -7.47 -3.66 -7.67
CA TYR A 31 -6.07 -3.26 -7.61
C TYR A 31 -5.18 -4.13 -6.69
N ARG A 32 -5.82 -4.90 -5.77
CA ARG A 32 -5.13 -5.82 -4.87
C ARG A 32 -4.84 -7.18 -5.50
N GLY A 33 -5.61 -7.60 -6.52
CA GLY A 33 -5.41 -8.88 -7.19
C GLY A 33 -6.37 -9.01 -8.37
N TYR A 34 -5.90 -9.51 -9.49
CA TYR A 34 -6.64 -9.58 -10.75
C TYR A 34 -6.35 -10.85 -11.57
N ASP A 35 -5.73 -11.87 -10.94
CA ASP A 35 -5.42 -13.15 -11.60
C ASP A 35 -6.63 -14.07 -11.67
N SER A 36 -7.57 -13.93 -10.76
CA SER A 36 -8.89 -14.56 -10.80
C SER A 36 -9.85 -13.86 -9.85
N ALA A 37 -11.16 -14.03 -10.09
CA ALA A 37 -12.21 -13.53 -9.21
C ALA A 37 -13.28 -14.60 -8.99
N GLY A 38 -14.01 -14.51 -7.85
CA GLY A 38 -15.14 -15.39 -7.59
C GLY A 38 -15.99 -14.96 -6.42
N VAL A 39 -17.20 -15.48 -6.39
CA VAL A 39 -18.21 -15.22 -5.37
C VAL A 39 -18.87 -16.53 -4.91
N ALA A 40 -19.27 -16.58 -3.64
CA ALA A 40 -20.13 -17.62 -3.12
C ALA A 40 -21.34 -16.99 -2.44
N LEU A 41 -22.53 -17.55 -2.70
CA LEU A 41 -23.81 -17.06 -2.19
C LEU A 41 -24.54 -18.17 -1.44
N THR A 42 -25.25 -17.77 -0.37
CA THR A 42 -26.13 -18.66 0.38
C THR A 42 -27.39 -17.96 0.84
N ALA A 43 -28.48 -18.71 0.96
CA ALA A 43 -29.77 -18.29 1.46
C ALA A 43 -30.49 -19.45 2.16
N PRO A 44 -31.52 -19.15 2.98
CA PRO A 44 -32.37 -20.18 3.57
C PRO A 44 -32.95 -21.13 2.49
N GLY A 45 -32.89 -22.43 2.76
CA GLY A 45 -33.42 -23.48 1.88
C GLY A 45 -32.47 -23.95 0.78
N MET A 46 -31.24 -23.44 0.71
CA MET A 46 -30.22 -23.97 -0.20
C MET A 46 -29.56 -25.23 0.41
N ASP A 47 -29.44 -26.30 -0.39
CA ASP A 47 -28.76 -27.53 0.01
C ASP A 47 -27.22 -27.41 -0.03
N LYS A 48 -26.71 -26.47 -0.86
CA LYS A 48 -25.29 -26.19 -1.07
C LYS A 48 -25.06 -24.72 -1.28
N VAL A 49 -23.85 -24.27 -0.98
CA VAL A 49 -23.40 -22.92 -1.35
C VAL A 49 -23.23 -22.84 -2.87
N VAL A 50 -23.72 -21.75 -3.47
CA VAL A 50 -23.59 -21.52 -4.92
C VAL A 50 -22.36 -20.71 -5.21
N VAL A 51 -21.40 -21.27 -5.97
CA VAL A 51 -20.12 -20.66 -6.29
C VAL A 51 -20.02 -20.31 -7.78
N ARG A 52 -19.48 -19.13 -8.09
CA ARG A 52 -19.01 -18.71 -9.41
C ARG A 52 -17.60 -18.17 -9.29
N LYS A 53 -16.72 -18.57 -10.19
CA LYS A 53 -15.33 -18.12 -10.20
C LYS A 53 -14.71 -18.23 -11.59
N LYS A 54 -13.84 -17.26 -11.93
CA LYS A 54 -13.18 -17.16 -13.23
C LYS A 54 -11.73 -16.71 -13.09
N ALA A 55 -10.86 -17.26 -13.90
CA ALA A 55 -9.51 -16.77 -14.12
C ALA A 55 -9.54 -15.42 -14.86
N GLY A 56 -8.55 -14.57 -14.57
CA GLY A 56 -8.41 -13.24 -15.11
C GLY A 56 -9.19 -12.19 -14.33
N ARG A 57 -9.39 -11.03 -14.92
CA ARG A 57 -10.00 -9.85 -14.28
C ARG A 57 -11.45 -10.09 -13.86
N LEU A 58 -11.93 -9.30 -12.93
CA LEU A 58 -13.31 -9.33 -12.42
C LEU A 58 -14.36 -9.30 -13.53
N LYS A 59 -14.09 -8.58 -14.62
CA LYS A 59 -14.94 -8.53 -15.80
C LYS A 59 -15.30 -9.93 -16.35
N ASN A 60 -14.36 -10.88 -16.34
CA ASN A 60 -14.61 -12.24 -16.81
C ASN A 60 -15.67 -12.96 -15.94
N LEU A 61 -15.63 -12.72 -14.63
CA LEU A 61 -16.64 -13.24 -13.71
C LEU A 61 -18.00 -12.59 -13.93
N VAL A 62 -18.05 -11.27 -14.11
CA VAL A 62 -19.29 -10.51 -14.38
C VAL A 62 -19.96 -11.03 -15.65
N GLU A 63 -19.22 -11.15 -16.76
CA GLU A 63 -19.72 -11.71 -18.01
C GLU A 63 -20.24 -13.15 -17.88
N ASP A 64 -19.59 -13.99 -17.04
CA ASP A 64 -20.07 -15.36 -16.77
C ASP A 64 -21.37 -15.36 -15.96
N ILE A 65 -21.51 -14.45 -14.99
CA ILE A 65 -22.74 -14.29 -14.20
C ILE A 65 -23.89 -13.73 -15.06
N GLU A 66 -23.64 -12.80 -15.99
CA GLU A 66 -24.64 -12.29 -16.93
C GLU A 66 -25.20 -13.40 -17.84
N ARG A 67 -24.32 -14.30 -18.31
CA ARG A 67 -24.74 -15.47 -19.14
C ARG A 67 -25.51 -16.51 -18.33
N LYS A 68 -25.16 -16.69 -17.07
CA LYS A 68 -25.77 -17.66 -16.16
C LYS A 68 -25.99 -17.04 -14.79
N PRO A 69 -27.13 -16.36 -14.59
CA PRO A 69 -27.44 -15.65 -13.35
C PRO A 69 -27.31 -16.51 -12.10
N MET A 70 -26.87 -15.88 -11.01
CA MET A 70 -26.81 -16.49 -9.68
C MET A 70 -28.16 -16.34 -8.97
N PRO A 71 -28.48 -17.24 -8.00
CA PRO A 71 -29.70 -17.15 -7.23
C PRO A 71 -29.70 -15.91 -6.31
N LEU A 72 -30.89 -15.50 -5.90
CA LEU A 72 -31.05 -14.53 -4.82
C LEU A 72 -30.52 -15.12 -3.51
N ALA A 73 -29.89 -14.30 -2.68
CA ALA A 73 -29.22 -14.72 -1.46
C ALA A 73 -29.39 -13.70 -0.34
N THR A 74 -29.07 -14.07 0.88
CA THR A 74 -29.01 -13.20 2.08
C THR A 74 -27.57 -12.96 2.53
N VAL A 75 -26.67 -13.85 2.17
CA VAL A 75 -25.25 -13.83 2.52
C VAL A 75 -24.40 -14.04 1.28
N GLY A 76 -23.30 -13.30 1.19
CA GLY A 76 -22.32 -13.44 0.11
C GLY A 76 -20.89 -13.24 0.60
N ILE A 77 -19.96 -13.99 -0.01
CA ILE A 77 -18.52 -13.74 0.10
C ILE A 77 -17.91 -13.65 -1.30
N GLY A 78 -16.98 -12.73 -1.48
CA GLY A 78 -16.32 -12.46 -2.76
C GLY A 78 -14.82 -12.29 -2.62
N HIS A 79 -14.09 -12.67 -3.66
CA HIS A 79 -12.64 -12.68 -3.68
C HIS A 79 -12.06 -12.26 -5.03
N THR A 80 -11.02 -11.40 -5.02
CA THR A 80 -10.10 -11.21 -6.13
C THR A 80 -8.73 -11.74 -5.73
N ARG A 81 -8.15 -12.61 -6.57
CA ARG A 81 -6.94 -13.36 -6.23
C ARG A 81 -5.70 -12.77 -6.89
N TRP A 82 -4.65 -12.64 -6.11
CA TRP A 82 -3.26 -12.60 -6.52
C TRP A 82 -2.67 -14.00 -6.29
N ALA A 83 -2.22 -14.66 -7.34
CA ALA A 83 -1.81 -16.07 -7.25
C ALA A 83 -0.48 -16.22 -6.48
N THR A 84 -0.50 -16.96 -5.38
CA THR A 84 0.65 -17.38 -4.60
C THR A 84 0.90 -18.89 -4.76
N ASN A 85 -0.11 -19.71 -4.49
CA ASN A 85 -0.09 -21.18 -4.60
C ASN A 85 -0.99 -21.65 -5.74
N GLY A 86 -0.42 -22.25 -6.79
CA GLY A 86 -1.13 -22.69 -7.99
C GLY A 86 -1.35 -21.59 -9.02
N GLU A 87 -1.24 -21.94 -10.29
CA GLU A 87 -1.39 -21.03 -11.44
C GLU A 87 -2.77 -20.35 -11.48
N PRO A 88 -2.90 -19.18 -12.12
CA PRO A 88 -4.19 -18.56 -12.40
C PRO A 88 -5.06 -19.45 -13.31
N SER A 89 -6.10 -20.04 -12.71
CA SER A 89 -7.08 -20.89 -13.42
C SER A 89 -8.43 -20.85 -12.71
N ASP A 90 -9.51 -21.25 -13.40
CA ASP A 90 -10.85 -21.32 -12.81
C ASP A 90 -10.88 -22.30 -11.61
N VAL A 91 -10.07 -23.36 -11.63
CA VAL A 91 -10.00 -24.36 -10.56
C VAL A 91 -9.34 -23.77 -9.30
N ASN A 92 -8.24 -23.03 -9.48
CA ASN A 92 -7.46 -22.42 -8.40
C ASN A 92 -8.03 -21.09 -7.90
N ALA A 93 -9.04 -20.52 -8.60
CA ALA A 93 -9.74 -19.33 -8.13
C ALA A 93 -10.53 -19.62 -6.83
N HIS A 94 -10.67 -18.62 -5.97
CA HIS A 94 -11.56 -18.68 -4.80
C HIS A 94 -12.98 -18.26 -5.18
N PRO A 95 -14.02 -18.70 -4.47
CA PRO A 95 -14.05 -19.57 -3.26
C PRO A 95 -13.76 -21.04 -3.53
N HIS A 96 -13.32 -21.75 -2.47
CA HIS A 96 -13.27 -23.20 -2.40
C HIS A 96 -14.33 -23.76 -1.44
N THR A 97 -14.76 -25.02 -1.64
CA THR A 97 -15.85 -25.62 -0.86
C THR A 97 -15.41 -26.85 -0.07
N SER A 98 -16.16 -27.17 1.01
CA SER A 98 -16.11 -28.46 1.69
C SER A 98 -16.37 -29.62 0.73
N MET A 99 -16.16 -30.85 1.17
CA MET A 99 -16.34 -32.07 0.36
C MET A 99 -17.78 -32.21 -0.12
N ASP A 100 -18.75 -31.87 0.71
CA ASP A 100 -20.20 -31.94 0.45
C ASP A 100 -20.75 -30.66 -0.22
N GLY A 101 -19.95 -29.60 -0.35
CA GLY A 101 -20.31 -28.31 -0.95
C GLY A 101 -21.18 -27.41 -0.06
N LYS A 102 -21.32 -27.71 1.23
CA LYS A 102 -22.17 -26.94 2.15
C LYS A 102 -21.47 -25.73 2.76
N VAL A 103 -20.14 -25.78 2.87
CA VAL A 103 -19.31 -24.68 3.35
C VAL A 103 -18.48 -24.12 2.21
N ALA A 104 -18.34 -22.80 2.13
CA ALA A 104 -17.42 -22.14 1.21
C ALA A 104 -16.47 -21.20 1.97
N ILE A 105 -15.23 -21.11 1.49
CA ILE A 105 -14.15 -20.28 2.05
C ILE A 105 -13.52 -19.43 0.95
N ILE A 106 -13.16 -18.20 1.33
CA ILE A 106 -12.18 -17.35 0.64
C ILE A 106 -11.04 -17.04 1.61
N HIS A 107 -9.84 -16.79 1.08
CA HIS A 107 -8.63 -16.67 1.89
C HIS A 107 -7.64 -15.68 1.27
N ASN A 108 -7.08 -14.81 2.09
CA ASN A 108 -5.89 -14.00 1.84
C ASN A 108 -4.75 -14.49 2.73
N GLY A 109 -3.56 -14.62 2.19
CA GLY A 109 -2.36 -15.05 2.92
C GLY A 109 -1.78 -16.35 2.40
N ILE A 110 -1.01 -17.02 3.24
CA ILE A 110 -0.37 -18.32 2.98
C ILE A 110 -0.54 -19.19 4.22
N ILE A 111 -1.07 -20.39 4.02
CA ILE A 111 -1.15 -21.42 5.06
C ILE A 111 0.06 -22.34 4.92
N GLU A 112 1.07 -22.12 5.75
CA GLU A 112 2.40 -22.75 5.64
C GLU A 112 2.35 -24.27 5.86
N ASN A 113 1.50 -24.74 6.77
CA ASN A 113 1.32 -26.16 7.04
C ASN A 113 0.28 -26.85 6.13
N ALA A 114 -0.18 -26.18 5.05
CA ALA A 114 -1.19 -26.72 4.14
C ALA A 114 -0.80 -28.07 3.52
N SER A 115 0.48 -28.28 3.22
CA SER A 115 0.97 -29.54 2.64
C SER A 115 0.78 -30.72 3.60
N GLN A 116 1.06 -30.54 4.89
CA GLN A 116 0.85 -31.58 5.90
C GLN A 116 -0.64 -31.86 6.10
N LEU A 117 -1.46 -30.79 6.25
CA LEU A 117 -2.91 -30.91 6.39
C LEU A 117 -3.56 -31.60 5.18
N ARG A 118 -3.04 -31.37 3.98
CA ARG A 118 -3.48 -32.04 2.74
C ARG A 118 -3.23 -33.54 2.80
N LEU A 119 -2.03 -33.97 3.22
CA LEU A 119 -1.70 -35.37 3.35
C LEU A 119 -2.58 -36.08 4.39
N ASP A 120 -2.81 -35.45 5.53
CA ASP A 120 -3.66 -36.00 6.60
C ASP A 120 -5.11 -36.19 6.11
N LEU A 121 -5.68 -35.19 5.44
CA LEU A 121 -7.02 -35.27 4.87
C LEU A 121 -7.10 -36.30 3.74
N GLN A 122 -6.07 -36.45 2.89
CA GLN A 122 -6.03 -37.47 1.85
C GLN A 122 -6.01 -38.88 2.44
N ALA A 123 -5.30 -39.09 3.56
CA ALA A 123 -5.31 -40.37 4.28
C ALA A 123 -6.72 -40.72 4.82
N GLU A 124 -7.55 -39.72 5.09
CA GLU A 124 -8.96 -39.90 5.49
C GLU A 124 -9.94 -39.95 4.29
N GLY A 125 -9.44 -39.95 3.04
CA GLY A 125 -10.25 -40.11 1.81
C GLY A 125 -10.73 -38.80 1.18
N TYR A 126 -10.27 -37.63 1.64
CA TYR A 126 -10.59 -36.36 1.02
C TYR A 126 -9.88 -36.21 -0.33
N ARG A 127 -10.60 -35.65 -1.32
CA ARG A 127 -10.07 -35.40 -2.67
C ARG A 127 -9.92 -33.90 -2.90
N PHE A 128 -8.87 -33.52 -3.63
CA PHE A 128 -8.54 -32.15 -3.97
C PHE A 128 -8.52 -31.96 -5.48
N ALA A 129 -9.13 -30.86 -5.94
CA ALA A 129 -9.17 -30.48 -7.35
C ALA A 129 -8.13 -29.39 -7.68
N SER A 130 -7.81 -28.54 -6.72
CA SER A 130 -6.90 -27.40 -6.88
C SER A 130 -5.54 -27.63 -6.23
N ALA A 131 -4.57 -26.81 -6.62
CA ALA A 131 -3.25 -26.75 -6.00
C ALA A 131 -3.20 -25.81 -4.77
N THR A 132 -4.33 -25.13 -4.43
CA THR A 132 -4.33 -24.08 -3.42
C THR A 132 -4.36 -24.63 -1.98
N ASP A 133 -3.74 -23.90 -1.07
CA ASP A 133 -3.84 -24.08 0.38
C ASP A 133 -5.27 -23.82 0.88
N THR A 134 -5.99 -22.91 0.25
CA THR A 134 -7.37 -22.56 0.57
C THR A 134 -8.35 -23.73 0.39
N GLU A 135 -8.16 -24.59 -0.60
CA GLU A 135 -8.98 -25.81 -0.70
C GLU A 135 -8.75 -26.74 0.48
N VAL A 136 -7.50 -26.81 0.98
CA VAL A 136 -7.18 -27.59 2.19
C VAL A 136 -7.96 -27.06 3.38
N ALA A 137 -7.95 -25.74 3.60
CA ALA A 137 -8.71 -25.10 4.67
C ALA A 137 -10.23 -25.33 4.50
N ALA A 138 -10.77 -25.29 3.27
CA ALA A 138 -12.19 -25.55 3.02
C ALA A 138 -12.61 -26.98 3.38
N LYS A 139 -11.79 -27.98 3.03
CA LYS A 139 -12.03 -29.39 3.40
C LYS A 139 -11.91 -29.60 4.90
N LEU A 140 -10.89 -29.01 5.54
CA LEU A 140 -10.69 -29.06 6.98
C LEU A 140 -11.87 -28.42 7.73
N LEU A 141 -12.34 -27.24 7.29
CA LEU A 141 -13.49 -26.59 7.94
C LEU A 141 -14.75 -27.44 7.84
N GLY A 142 -15.06 -27.99 6.66
CA GLY A 142 -16.19 -28.90 6.50
C GLY A 142 -16.14 -30.09 7.48
N LYS A 143 -14.97 -30.76 7.61
CA LYS A 143 -14.73 -31.83 8.58
C LYS A 143 -15.01 -31.37 10.03
N ILE A 144 -14.54 -30.17 10.40
CA ILE A 144 -14.75 -29.65 11.76
C ILE A 144 -16.23 -29.34 12.01
N VAL A 145 -16.95 -28.77 11.04
CA VAL A 145 -18.39 -28.50 11.17
C VAL A 145 -19.17 -29.81 11.34
N ASP A 146 -18.87 -30.82 10.50
CA ASP A 146 -19.54 -32.13 10.58
C ASP A 146 -19.30 -32.82 11.95
N LYS A 147 -18.09 -32.68 12.49
CA LYS A 147 -17.78 -33.16 13.85
C LYS A 147 -18.59 -32.42 14.92
N ILE A 148 -18.72 -31.08 14.81
CA ILE A 148 -19.54 -30.31 15.75
C ILE A 148 -21.01 -30.74 15.66
N ILE A 149 -21.55 -30.98 14.47
CA ILE A 149 -22.92 -31.50 14.30
C ILE A 149 -23.08 -32.84 14.94
N ALA A 150 -22.12 -33.76 14.79
CA ALA A 150 -22.15 -35.09 15.42
C ALA A 150 -22.10 -35.01 16.93
N ASP A 151 -21.31 -34.10 17.51
CA ASP A 151 -21.11 -33.93 18.94
C ASP A 151 -22.26 -33.13 19.62
N GLU A 152 -22.81 -32.10 18.96
CA GLU A 152 -23.69 -31.08 19.54
C GLU A 152 -25.10 -31.03 18.91
N GLY A 153 -25.32 -31.78 17.83
CA GLY A 153 -26.62 -31.89 17.14
C GLY A 153 -26.98 -30.73 16.21
N LYS A 154 -26.14 -29.69 16.11
CA LYS A 154 -26.36 -28.51 15.27
C LYS A 154 -25.05 -27.93 14.73
N PRO A 155 -25.08 -27.25 13.57
CA PRO A 155 -23.90 -26.57 13.07
C PRO A 155 -23.57 -25.35 13.95
N ASP A 156 -22.26 -25.06 14.06
CA ASP A 156 -21.73 -23.84 14.67
C ASP A 156 -20.48 -23.41 13.86
N LEU A 157 -20.71 -22.61 12.82
CA LEU A 157 -19.65 -22.15 11.92
C LEU A 157 -18.63 -21.27 12.66
N PHE A 158 -19.09 -20.43 13.60
CA PHE A 158 -18.20 -19.55 14.36
C PHE A 158 -17.22 -20.34 15.23
N LYS A 159 -17.70 -21.38 15.89
CA LYS A 159 -16.86 -22.31 16.65
C LYS A 159 -15.94 -23.13 15.75
N ALA A 160 -16.42 -23.54 14.58
CA ALA A 160 -15.64 -24.31 13.61
C ALA A 160 -14.46 -23.50 13.06
N VAL A 161 -14.70 -22.25 12.65
CA VAL A 161 -13.66 -21.34 12.12
C VAL A 161 -12.60 -21.07 13.18
N ARG A 162 -12.97 -20.80 14.44
CA ARG A 162 -12.02 -20.62 15.54
C ARG A 162 -11.19 -21.87 15.82
N ARG A 163 -11.80 -23.06 15.76
CA ARG A 163 -11.07 -24.34 15.89
C ARG A 163 -10.09 -24.53 14.74
N MET A 164 -10.51 -24.26 13.51
CA MET A 164 -9.64 -24.35 12.35
C MET A 164 -8.47 -23.36 12.44
N ALA A 165 -8.73 -22.10 12.79
CA ALA A 165 -7.72 -21.05 12.90
C ALA A 165 -6.55 -21.43 13.82
N ARG A 166 -6.81 -22.18 14.91
CA ARG A 166 -5.76 -22.69 15.79
C ARG A 166 -4.95 -23.87 15.22
N MET A 167 -5.36 -24.44 14.12
CA MET A 167 -4.67 -25.55 13.44
C MET A 167 -3.85 -25.07 12.24
N LEU A 168 -4.11 -23.85 11.77
CA LEU A 168 -3.40 -23.24 10.65
C LEU A 168 -2.13 -22.53 11.14
N GLU A 169 -1.06 -22.60 10.36
CA GLU A 169 0.20 -21.89 10.55
C GLU A 169 0.41 -20.91 9.38
N GLY A 170 1.04 -19.75 9.63
CA GLY A 170 1.27 -18.71 8.65
C GLY A 170 0.22 -17.60 8.69
N ALA A 171 0.33 -16.61 7.81
CA ALA A 171 -0.54 -15.44 7.76
C ALA A 171 -1.83 -15.73 6.99
N PHE A 172 -3.00 -15.44 7.58
CA PHE A 172 -4.28 -15.65 6.91
C PHE A 172 -5.38 -14.66 7.34
N THR A 173 -6.22 -14.31 6.38
CA THR A 173 -7.58 -13.82 6.60
C THR A 173 -8.55 -14.71 5.84
N ILE A 174 -9.48 -15.31 6.55
CA ILE A 174 -10.47 -16.24 6.01
C ILE A 174 -11.86 -15.65 6.19
N LEU A 175 -12.71 -15.72 5.15
CA LEU A 175 -14.16 -15.64 5.31
C LEU A 175 -14.78 -16.98 4.93
N ALA A 176 -15.79 -17.38 5.71
CA ALA A 176 -16.53 -18.62 5.52
C ALA A 176 -18.04 -18.38 5.58
N THR A 177 -18.79 -19.14 4.79
CA THR A 177 -20.26 -19.26 4.86
C THR A 177 -20.68 -20.72 4.82
N ASP A 178 -21.82 -21.05 5.43
CA ASP A 178 -22.38 -22.40 5.48
C ASP A 178 -23.88 -22.35 5.15
N CYS A 179 -24.35 -23.11 4.16
CA CYS A 179 -25.75 -23.13 3.79
C CYS A 179 -26.71 -23.63 4.89
N ARG A 180 -26.17 -24.27 5.92
CA ARG A 180 -26.91 -24.69 7.13
C ARG A 180 -27.10 -23.54 8.13
N GLN A 181 -26.33 -22.45 8.00
CA GLN A 181 -26.42 -21.19 8.76
C GLN A 181 -26.38 -20.00 7.79
N PRO A 182 -27.43 -19.83 6.96
CA PRO A 182 -27.43 -18.95 5.79
C PRO A 182 -27.58 -17.45 6.13
N ASP A 183 -27.58 -17.10 7.40
CA ASP A 183 -27.75 -15.75 7.94
C ASP A 183 -26.46 -15.13 8.48
N ILE A 184 -25.34 -15.86 8.41
CA ILE A 184 -24.06 -15.39 8.94
C ILE A 184 -22.91 -15.54 7.94
N VAL A 185 -21.95 -14.62 8.05
CA VAL A 185 -20.57 -14.76 7.55
C VAL A 185 -19.63 -14.80 8.74
N VAL A 186 -18.67 -15.70 8.73
CA VAL A 186 -17.65 -15.79 9.76
C VAL A 186 -16.30 -15.45 9.17
N GLY A 187 -15.58 -14.51 9.80
CA GLY A 187 -14.21 -14.17 9.48
C GLY A 187 -13.23 -14.63 10.56
N ALA A 188 -12.00 -14.91 10.18
CA ALA A 188 -10.88 -15.11 11.10
C ALA A 188 -9.65 -14.43 10.54
N ARG A 189 -8.83 -13.86 11.45
CA ARG A 189 -7.64 -13.10 11.09
C ARG A 189 -6.43 -13.53 11.91
N HIS A 190 -5.32 -13.78 11.19
CA HIS A 190 -3.97 -13.87 11.72
C HIS A 190 -3.03 -13.15 10.71
N ASP A 191 -2.41 -12.06 11.12
CA ASP A 191 -1.53 -11.16 10.36
C ASP A 191 -2.14 -10.44 9.15
N SER A 192 -2.88 -11.09 8.26
CA SER A 192 -3.55 -10.43 7.13
C SER A 192 -4.74 -9.56 7.57
N PRO A 193 -5.04 -8.41 6.90
CA PRO A 193 -6.05 -7.46 7.37
C PRO A 193 -7.50 -7.97 7.22
N LEU A 194 -8.33 -7.64 8.22
CA LEU A 194 -9.79 -7.81 8.20
C LEU A 194 -10.45 -6.67 8.96
N VAL A 195 -11.49 -6.08 8.37
CA VAL A 195 -12.28 -5.01 8.96
C VAL A 195 -13.77 -5.29 8.79
N VAL A 196 -14.57 -4.89 9.76
CA VAL A 196 -16.05 -4.97 9.73
C VAL A 196 -16.63 -3.61 9.36
N GLY A 197 -17.58 -3.57 8.44
CA GLY A 197 -18.46 -2.42 8.20
C GLY A 197 -19.77 -2.59 8.94
N LEU A 198 -20.15 -1.59 9.76
CA LEU A 198 -21.36 -1.60 10.57
C LEU A 198 -22.47 -0.84 9.86
N GLY A 199 -23.48 -1.54 9.32
CA GLY A 199 -24.66 -0.97 8.67
C GLY A 199 -25.90 -1.00 9.55
N GLU A 200 -27.07 -0.76 8.95
CA GLU A 200 -28.39 -0.86 9.57
C GLU A 200 -29.18 -1.99 8.91
N GLY A 201 -29.44 -3.07 9.65
CA GLY A 201 -30.06 -4.29 9.11
C GLY A 201 -29.17 -5.05 8.12
N GLU A 202 -27.89 -4.72 8.09
CA GLU A 202 -26.86 -5.34 7.27
C GLU A 202 -25.46 -5.05 7.82
N ASN A 203 -24.52 -5.96 7.64
CA ASN A 203 -23.14 -5.76 8.02
C ASN A 203 -22.19 -6.34 6.97
N PHE A 204 -20.97 -5.83 6.96
CA PHE A 204 -19.97 -6.07 5.92
C PHE A 204 -18.66 -6.58 6.53
N LEU A 205 -17.90 -7.31 5.72
CA LEU A 205 -16.52 -7.69 5.99
C LEU A 205 -15.66 -7.32 4.79
N GLY A 206 -14.44 -6.88 5.02
CA GLY A 206 -13.52 -6.55 3.95
C GLY A 206 -12.06 -6.68 4.39
N SER A 207 -11.18 -6.92 3.42
CA SER A 207 -9.74 -6.77 3.64
C SER A 207 -9.30 -5.30 3.70
N ASP A 208 -10.20 -4.38 3.36
CA ASP A 208 -10.03 -2.93 3.38
C ASP A 208 -11.41 -2.27 3.48
N VAL A 209 -11.49 -1.08 4.08
CA VAL A 209 -12.73 -0.30 4.17
C VAL A 209 -13.30 0.08 2.78
N ALA A 210 -12.47 0.14 1.75
CA ALA A 210 -12.90 0.38 0.37
C ALA A 210 -13.93 -0.66 -0.11
N ALA A 211 -13.91 -1.88 0.45
CA ALA A 211 -14.89 -2.93 0.15
C ALA A 211 -16.34 -2.47 0.36
N PHE A 212 -16.58 -1.66 1.40
CA PHE A 212 -17.93 -1.33 1.86
C PHE A 212 -18.17 0.16 2.15
N VAL A 213 -17.19 1.05 1.96
CA VAL A 213 -17.31 2.48 2.30
C VAL A 213 -18.48 3.19 1.58
N ALA A 214 -18.94 2.66 0.45
CA ALA A 214 -20.12 3.16 -0.25
C ALA A 214 -21.44 2.89 0.50
N TYR A 215 -21.45 1.95 1.44
CA TYR A 215 -22.63 1.54 2.19
C TYR A 215 -22.58 2.04 3.63
N THR A 216 -21.41 2.03 4.25
CA THR A 216 -21.21 2.52 5.61
C THR A 216 -19.79 3.03 5.81
N LYS A 217 -19.67 4.15 6.56
CA LYS A 217 -18.38 4.68 7.03
C LYS A 217 -18.01 4.22 8.44
N ARG A 218 -18.95 3.56 9.14
CA ARG A 218 -18.69 3.03 10.47
C ARG A 218 -17.95 1.72 10.36
N ALA A 219 -16.72 1.67 10.85
CA ALA A 219 -15.85 0.50 10.79
C ALA A 219 -15.51 0.00 12.20
N MET A 220 -15.24 -1.30 12.31
CA MET A 220 -14.80 -1.97 13.52
C MET A 220 -13.53 -2.77 13.21
N GLU A 221 -12.53 -2.63 14.06
CA GLU A 221 -11.27 -3.39 13.95
C GLU A 221 -11.47 -4.85 14.38
N VAL A 222 -10.83 -5.77 13.65
CA VAL A 222 -10.61 -7.15 14.08
C VAL A 222 -9.12 -7.28 14.37
N ASP A 223 -8.76 -7.55 15.62
CA ASP A 223 -7.36 -7.63 16.04
C ASP A 223 -6.72 -8.97 15.71
N GLN A 224 -5.44 -9.08 16.06
CA GLN A 224 -4.65 -10.30 15.88
C GLN A 224 -5.30 -11.48 16.63
N ASP A 225 -5.31 -12.67 16.01
CA ASP A 225 -5.86 -13.92 16.57
C ASP A 225 -7.33 -13.85 16.96
N GLN A 226 -8.10 -13.06 16.22
CA GLN A 226 -9.54 -12.92 16.42
C GLN A 226 -10.35 -13.49 15.27
N ALA A 227 -11.54 -13.95 15.62
CA ALA A 227 -12.60 -14.32 14.71
C ALA A 227 -13.82 -13.42 14.92
N VAL A 228 -14.56 -13.16 13.85
CA VAL A 228 -15.76 -12.35 13.85
C VAL A 228 -16.91 -13.11 13.20
N CYS A 229 -18.07 -13.10 13.84
CA CYS A 229 -19.34 -13.59 13.28
C CYS A 229 -20.23 -12.40 12.99
N VAL A 230 -20.66 -12.27 11.75
CA VAL A 230 -21.46 -11.15 11.25
C VAL A 230 -22.80 -11.68 10.75
N SER A 231 -23.89 -11.10 11.27
CA SER A 231 -25.26 -11.26 10.75
C SER A 231 -25.83 -9.89 10.39
N ALA A 232 -27.06 -9.84 9.89
CA ALA A 232 -27.73 -8.58 9.56
C ALA A 232 -27.75 -7.58 10.74
N ASP A 233 -28.02 -8.09 11.95
CA ASP A 233 -28.29 -7.25 13.13
C ASP A 233 -27.19 -7.33 14.19
N LYS A 234 -26.21 -8.24 14.04
CA LYS A 234 -25.26 -8.51 15.11
C LYS A 234 -23.85 -8.80 14.59
N VAL A 235 -22.88 -8.25 15.31
CA VAL A 235 -21.45 -8.58 15.16
C VAL A 235 -20.91 -9.09 16.48
N ILE A 236 -20.23 -10.23 16.46
CA ILE A 236 -19.58 -10.85 17.63
C ILE A 236 -18.12 -11.05 17.28
N VAL A 237 -17.22 -10.48 18.08
CA VAL A 237 -15.77 -10.71 17.98
C VAL A 237 -15.33 -11.57 19.15
N ALA A 238 -14.48 -12.56 18.91
CA ALA A 238 -13.86 -13.38 19.93
C ALA A 238 -12.45 -13.79 19.53
N ASP A 239 -11.59 -14.06 20.50
CA ASP A 239 -10.30 -14.72 20.23
C ASP A 239 -10.51 -16.16 19.72
N PHE A 240 -9.46 -16.81 19.25
CA PHE A 240 -9.56 -18.20 18.77
C PHE A 240 -9.90 -19.21 19.88
N ASN A 241 -9.74 -18.86 21.17
CA ASN A 241 -10.13 -19.68 22.29
C ASN A 241 -11.62 -19.53 22.65
N GLY A 242 -12.26 -18.46 22.19
CA GLY A 242 -13.69 -18.19 22.36
C GLY A 242 -14.01 -17.14 23.41
N ASN A 243 -13.02 -16.42 23.90
CA ASN A 243 -13.24 -15.28 24.77
C ASN A 243 -13.79 -14.13 23.95
N VAL A 244 -15.01 -13.69 24.27
CA VAL A 244 -15.69 -12.61 23.54
C VAL A 244 -15.03 -11.28 23.88
N VAL A 245 -14.79 -10.45 22.87
CA VAL A 245 -14.33 -9.07 23.01
C VAL A 245 -15.53 -8.17 23.28
N GLU A 246 -15.65 -7.66 24.51
CA GLU A 246 -16.83 -6.90 24.94
C GLU A 246 -16.95 -5.53 24.25
N ASN A 247 -15.84 -4.85 23.99
CA ASN A 247 -15.80 -3.49 23.38
C ASN A 247 -14.78 -3.43 22.24
N PRO A 248 -15.07 -4.03 21.08
CA PRO A 248 -14.19 -3.93 19.94
C PRO A 248 -14.08 -2.46 19.47
N LYS A 249 -12.89 -2.06 19.07
CA LYS A 249 -12.60 -0.69 18.63
C LYS A 249 -13.36 -0.33 17.36
N THR A 250 -14.08 0.79 17.39
CA THR A 250 -14.79 1.32 16.22
C THR A 250 -14.24 2.68 15.83
N TYR A 251 -14.32 2.99 14.54
CA TYR A 251 -13.92 4.29 13.99
C TYR A 251 -14.81 4.68 12.81
N THR A 252 -14.74 5.95 12.42
CA THR A 252 -15.42 6.45 11.23
C THR A 252 -14.39 6.75 10.14
N VAL A 253 -14.62 6.22 8.94
CA VAL A 253 -13.79 6.50 7.76
C VAL A 253 -13.97 7.96 7.35
N ASP A 254 -12.89 8.69 7.18
CA ASP A 254 -12.85 10.14 6.93
C ASP A 254 -12.98 10.54 5.45
N TRP A 255 -13.10 9.58 4.53
CA TRP A 255 -13.26 9.80 3.09
C TRP A 255 -14.48 9.10 2.51
N ASP A 256 -14.94 9.56 1.34
CA ASP A 256 -16.11 9.03 0.63
C ASP A 256 -15.71 8.03 -0.47
N ALA A 257 -16.66 7.17 -0.88
CA ALA A 257 -16.47 6.25 -1.98
C ALA A 257 -16.00 6.94 -3.28
N SER A 258 -16.48 8.17 -3.54
CA SER A 258 -16.07 8.99 -4.68
C SER A 258 -14.57 9.33 -4.68
N ALA A 259 -13.93 9.36 -3.52
CA ALA A 259 -12.48 9.56 -3.43
C ALA A 259 -11.69 8.39 -4.03
N ALA A 260 -12.25 7.18 -3.99
CA ALA A 260 -11.71 5.97 -4.60
C ALA A 260 -12.22 5.73 -6.03
N GLU A 261 -12.82 6.74 -6.69
CA GLU A 261 -13.25 6.70 -8.08
C GLU A 261 -12.35 7.58 -8.95
N LYS A 262 -12.31 7.33 -10.26
CA LYS A 262 -11.50 8.14 -11.18
C LYS A 262 -11.95 9.60 -11.30
N GLY A 263 -13.22 9.89 -11.05
CA GLY A 263 -13.73 11.28 -11.00
C GLY A 263 -13.56 12.06 -12.31
N GLY A 264 -13.64 11.38 -13.47
CA GLY A 264 -13.46 12.00 -14.80
C GLY A 264 -12.03 11.95 -15.37
N TRP A 265 -11.07 11.42 -14.62
CA TRP A 265 -9.70 11.17 -15.10
C TRP A 265 -9.62 9.87 -15.91
N ASP A 266 -8.70 9.80 -16.85
CA ASP A 266 -8.48 8.62 -17.67
C ASP A 266 -7.97 7.43 -16.84
N SER A 267 -7.14 7.71 -15.83
CA SER A 267 -6.56 6.70 -14.94
C SER A 267 -6.51 7.21 -13.49
N PHE A 268 -6.39 6.28 -12.52
CA PHE A 268 -6.14 6.62 -11.13
C PHE A 268 -4.78 7.28 -10.96
N MET A 269 -3.76 6.79 -11.64
CA MET A 269 -2.41 7.37 -11.55
C MET A 269 -2.40 8.84 -12.00
N ASP A 270 -3.10 9.18 -13.07
CA ASP A 270 -3.23 10.55 -13.56
C ASP A 270 -3.91 11.46 -12.52
N LYS A 271 -5.05 11.00 -11.97
CA LYS A 271 -5.74 11.67 -10.86
C LYS A 271 -4.80 11.89 -9.67
N GLU A 272 -4.09 10.85 -9.25
CA GLU A 272 -3.27 10.85 -8.03
C GLU A 272 -2.02 11.73 -8.17
N ILE A 273 -1.41 11.82 -9.36
CA ILE A 273 -0.35 12.79 -9.66
C ILE A 273 -0.89 14.22 -9.53
N HIS A 274 -2.09 14.49 -10.05
CA HIS A 274 -2.71 15.81 -9.92
C HIS A 274 -3.24 16.11 -8.50
N GLU A 275 -3.31 15.11 -7.64
CA GLU A 275 -3.60 15.26 -6.21
C GLU A 275 -2.35 15.51 -5.34
N ASP A 276 -1.12 15.45 -5.87
CA ASP A 276 0.12 15.74 -5.14
C ASP A 276 0.08 17.06 -4.35
N PRO A 277 -0.37 18.20 -4.93
CA PRO A 277 -0.49 19.45 -4.20
C PRO A 277 -1.40 19.35 -2.98
N ALA A 278 -2.57 18.72 -3.17
CA ALA A 278 -3.55 18.53 -2.11
C ALA A 278 -3.08 17.54 -1.04
N ALA A 279 -2.31 16.51 -1.43
CA ALA A 279 -1.73 15.55 -0.49
C ALA A 279 -0.73 16.23 0.45
N VAL A 280 0.18 17.05 -0.07
CA VAL A 280 1.09 17.87 0.75
C VAL A 280 0.32 18.80 1.68
N GLN A 281 -0.69 19.50 1.15
CA GLN A 281 -1.50 20.43 1.94
C GLN A 281 -2.24 19.73 3.09
N ARG A 282 -2.88 18.59 2.82
CA ARG A 282 -3.60 17.80 3.84
C ARG A 282 -2.65 17.24 4.90
N THR A 283 -1.45 16.82 4.50
CA THR A 283 -0.42 16.35 5.43
C THR A 283 0.05 17.47 6.39
N LEU A 284 0.01 18.72 5.95
CA LEU A 284 0.38 19.88 6.78
C LEU A 284 -0.74 20.36 7.70
N LEU A 285 -2.00 20.05 7.38
CA LEU A 285 -3.16 20.63 8.05
C LEU A 285 -3.22 20.26 9.54
N GLY A 286 -3.35 21.28 10.40
CA GLY A 286 -3.50 21.11 11.86
C GLY A 286 -2.21 20.77 12.60
N ARG A 287 -1.03 20.81 11.95
CA ARG A 287 0.25 20.37 12.54
C ARG A 287 1.22 21.50 12.93
N PHE A 288 0.70 22.69 13.04
CA PHE A 288 1.46 23.85 13.52
C PHE A 288 0.53 24.84 14.22
N ASP A 289 1.06 25.47 15.27
CA ASP A 289 0.34 26.48 16.04
C ASP A 289 0.37 27.87 15.36
N ALA A 290 -0.39 28.83 15.92
CA ALA A 290 -0.45 30.20 15.42
C ALA A 290 0.89 30.94 15.48
N ASN A 291 1.85 30.44 16.27
CA ASN A 291 3.19 31.01 16.45
C ASN A 291 4.25 30.29 15.60
N GLY A 292 3.85 29.37 14.71
CA GLY A 292 4.73 28.59 13.83
C GLY A 292 5.48 27.44 14.53
N GLY A 293 5.09 27.06 15.74
CA GLY A 293 5.56 25.83 16.40
C GLY A 293 4.92 24.60 15.77
N ILE A 294 5.69 23.50 15.67
CA ILE A 294 5.16 22.22 15.21
C ILE A 294 4.38 21.55 16.33
N THR A 295 3.15 21.13 16.05
CA THR A 295 2.30 20.36 16.96
C THR A 295 1.93 19.04 16.30
N LEU A 296 2.25 17.93 16.96
CA LEU A 296 1.92 16.57 16.50
C LEU A 296 1.10 15.86 17.58
N ASP A 297 -0.10 16.38 17.85
CA ASP A 297 -0.97 15.93 18.96
C ASP A 297 -1.39 14.46 18.82
N GLU A 298 -1.34 13.91 17.62
CA GLU A 298 -1.59 12.49 17.34
C GLU A 298 -0.42 11.58 17.70
N VAL A 299 0.80 12.14 17.83
CA VAL A 299 2.02 11.40 18.17
C VAL A 299 2.15 11.24 19.68
N ARG A 300 1.84 10.05 20.18
CA ARG A 300 1.75 9.75 21.62
C ARG A 300 3.06 9.23 22.22
N ILE A 301 4.19 9.76 21.80
CA ILE A 301 5.48 9.55 22.46
C ILE A 301 5.76 10.76 23.35
N ASP A 302 6.15 10.52 24.61
CA ASP A 302 6.47 11.59 25.55
C ASP A 302 7.63 12.45 25.03
N GLU A 303 7.59 13.77 25.29
CA GLU A 303 8.69 14.69 24.96
C GLU A 303 10.01 14.28 25.61
N HIS A 304 9.97 13.68 26.80
CA HIS A 304 11.16 13.18 27.47
C HIS A 304 11.81 12.06 26.67
N ASP A 305 11.00 11.13 26.14
CA ASP A 305 11.47 10.05 25.28
C ASP A 305 12.09 10.63 23.99
N PHE A 306 11.40 11.58 23.33
CA PHE A 306 11.95 12.26 22.15
C PHE A 306 13.28 12.98 22.42
N LYS A 307 13.42 13.63 23.58
CA LYS A 307 14.69 14.27 23.99
C LYS A 307 15.83 13.27 24.17
N SER A 308 15.52 12.06 24.61
CA SER A 308 16.49 10.99 24.86
C SER A 308 17.00 10.32 23.59
N ILE A 309 16.25 10.38 22.47
CA ILE A 309 16.62 9.73 21.20
C ILE A 309 17.94 10.30 20.66
N ASP A 310 18.89 9.43 20.35
CA ASP A 310 20.20 9.78 19.81
C ASP A 310 20.46 9.17 18.43
N LYS A 311 19.56 8.32 17.94
CA LYS A 311 19.62 7.68 16.62
C LYS A 311 18.21 7.45 16.08
N ILE A 312 18.05 7.61 14.78
CA ILE A 312 16.83 7.22 14.06
C ILE A 312 17.19 6.14 13.05
N ILE A 313 16.35 5.12 12.94
CA ILE A 313 16.41 4.14 11.85
C ILE A 313 15.06 4.17 11.12
N VAL A 314 15.08 4.46 9.82
CA VAL A 314 13.89 4.40 8.99
C VAL A 314 13.84 3.03 8.31
N VAL A 315 12.73 2.30 8.48
CA VAL A 315 12.50 1.00 7.85
C VAL A 315 11.33 1.10 6.87
N ALA A 316 11.54 0.70 5.63
CA ALA A 316 10.53 0.77 4.58
C ALA A 316 10.93 -0.09 3.36
N CYS A 317 9.99 -0.24 2.42
CA CYS A 317 10.20 -0.92 1.13
C CYS A 317 9.85 0.02 -0.05
N GLY A 318 10.53 -0.15 -1.19
CA GLY A 318 10.21 0.54 -2.44
C GLY A 318 10.18 2.06 -2.32
N THR A 319 9.17 2.70 -2.89
CA THR A 319 8.94 4.15 -2.87
C THR A 319 9.01 4.76 -1.47
N ALA A 320 8.47 4.08 -0.45
CA ALA A 320 8.52 4.54 0.94
C ALA A 320 9.96 4.58 1.49
N SER A 321 10.83 3.65 1.07
CA SER A 321 12.26 3.68 1.40
C SER A 321 12.96 4.90 0.79
N TYR A 322 12.61 5.27 -0.44
CA TYR A 322 13.17 6.48 -1.07
C TYR A 322 12.67 7.76 -0.42
N ALA A 323 11.40 7.80 0.03
CA ALA A 323 10.91 8.91 0.87
C ALA A 323 11.72 9.03 2.17
N GLY A 324 12.02 7.91 2.81
CA GLY A 324 12.90 7.84 3.98
C GLY A 324 14.32 8.35 3.68
N GLN A 325 14.90 7.98 2.52
CA GLN A 325 16.21 8.47 2.10
C GLN A 325 16.22 10.00 1.90
N VAL A 326 15.16 10.59 1.34
CA VAL A 326 15.00 12.04 1.26
C VAL A 326 14.96 12.65 2.67
N ALA A 327 14.12 12.09 3.55
CA ALA A 327 13.93 12.55 4.92
C ALA A 327 15.23 12.54 5.74
N LYS A 328 16.10 11.55 5.53
CA LYS A 328 17.42 11.45 6.19
C LYS A 328 18.21 12.75 6.07
N TYR A 329 18.35 13.28 4.85
CA TYR A 329 19.13 14.51 4.62
C TYR A 329 18.59 15.71 5.43
N ALA A 330 17.27 15.83 5.49
CA ALA A 330 16.61 16.91 6.22
C ALA A 330 16.72 16.73 7.73
N ILE A 331 16.42 15.55 8.25
CA ILE A 331 16.44 15.26 9.68
C ILE A 331 17.85 15.39 10.24
N GLU A 332 18.87 14.81 9.58
CA GLU A 332 20.27 14.96 10.01
C GLU A 332 20.72 16.42 10.00
N HIS A 333 20.24 17.21 9.02
CA HIS A 333 20.56 18.63 8.93
C HIS A 333 19.93 19.44 10.08
N TRP A 334 18.67 19.17 10.42
CA TRP A 334 17.91 19.95 11.41
C TRP A 334 18.11 19.48 12.84
N VAL A 335 18.19 18.16 13.07
CA VAL A 335 18.19 17.56 14.40
C VAL A 335 19.61 17.25 14.89
N ARG A 336 20.56 17.06 13.98
CA ARG A 336 21.98 16.73 14.23
C ARG A 336 22.19 15.40 14.97
N ILE A 337 21.34 14.41 14.67
CA ILE A 337 21.50 13.02 15.10
C ILE A 337 21.58 12.12 13.88
N PRO A 338 22.28 10.96 13.95
CA PRO A 338 22.39 10.05 12.82
C PRO A 338 21.04 9.43 12.44
N VAL A 339 20.81 9.33 11.14
CA VAL A 339 19.65 8.65 10.54
C VAL A 339 20.13 7.54 9.61
N GLU A 340 19.77 6.31 9.90
CA GLU A 340 20.01 5.16 9.03
C GLU A 340 18.74 4.86 8.23
N ILE A 341 18.91 4.37 7.01
CA ILE A 341 17.82 3.90 6.15
C ILE A 341 18.05 2.43 5.88
N GLU A 342 17.07 1.62 6.22
CA GLU A 342 17.14 0.18 6.05
C GLU A 342 15.97 -0.32 5.19
N LEU A 343 16.25 -1.24 4.30
CA LEU A 343 15.19 -2.01 3.65
C LEU A 343 14.58 -2.96 4.69
N ALA A 344 13.27 -2.89 4.86
CA ALA A 344 12.58 -3.56 5.96
C ALA A 344 12.81 -5.09 5.95
N HIS A 345 12.85 -5.71 4.75
CA HIS A 345 13.11 -7.15 4.59
C HIS A 345 14.54 -7.57 4.95
N GLU A 346 15.54 -6.63 4.96
CA GLU A 346 16.91 -6.91 5.37
C GLU A 346 17.16 -6.58 6.85
N PHE A 347 16.43 -5.58 7.37
CA PHE A 347 16.66 -5.01 8.69
C PHE A 347 16.70 -6.07 9.81
N ARG A 348 15.70 -6.94 9.89
CA ARG A 348 15.62 -7.93 10.97
C ARG A 348 16.67 -9.04 10.86
N TYR A 349 17.12 -9.38 9.63
CA TYR A 349 18.05 -10.48 9.42
C TYR A 349 19.50 -10.09 9.65
N ARG A 350 19.83 -8.80 9.54
CA ARG A 350 21.18 -8.33 9.81
C ARG A 350 21.52 -8.11 11.29
N ASP A 351 20.56 -8.34 12.20
CA ASP A 351 20.72 -8.13 13.64
C ASP A 351 21.15 -6.68 13.98
N PRO A 352 20.28 -5.68 13.77
CA PRO A 352 20.61 -4.26 13.91
C PRO A 352 20.91 -3.89 15.39
N ILE A 353 21.83 -2.94 15.58
CA ILE A 353 22.11 -2.39 16.92
C ILE A 353 20.97 -1.45 17.30
N LEU A 354 20.13 -1.90 18.22
CA LEU A 354 18.97 -1.19 18.74
C LEU A 354 19.13 -0.90 20.23
N THR A 355 18.58 0.24 20.68
CA THR A 355 18.59 0.65 22.08
C THR A 355 17.26 1.37 22.40
N PRO A 356 16.88 1.54 23.67
CA PRO A 356 15.74 2.37 24.05
C PRO A 356 15.84 3.84 23.60
N ARG A 357 17.03 4.30 23.18
CA ARG A 357 17.29 5.65 22.64
C ARG A 357 17.26 5.70 21.12
N THR A 358 17.00 4.56 20.46
CA THR A 358 16.79 4.47 19.02
C THR A 358 15.30 4.64 18.73
N LEU A 359 14.94 5.60 17.86
CA LEU A 359 13.60 5.69 17.28
C LEU A 359 13.59 4.96 15.94
N VAL A 360 12.76 3.93 15.82
CA VAL A 360 12.51 3.29 14.53
C VAL A 360 11.28 3.94 13.88
N VAL A 361 11.45 4.46 12.67
CA VAL A 361 10.37 5.08 11.89
C VAL A 361 9.97 4.13 10.77
N ALA A 362 8.80 3.53 10.88
CA ALA A 362 8.23 2.64 9.86
C ALA A 362 7.39 3.44 8.86
N ILE A 363 7.77 3.46 7.58
CA ILE A 363 7.02 4.18 6.54
C ILE A 363 6.30 3.19 5.64
N SER A 364 4.97 3.31 5.55
CA SER A 364 4.13 2.47 4.69
C SER A 364 2.87 3.21 4.28
N GLN A 365 2.56 3.26 2.97
CA GLN A 365 1.31 3.85 2.49
C GLN A 365 0.09 3.06 2.98
N SER A 366 0.09 1.74 2.76
CA SER A 366 -1.02 0.84 3.12
C SER A 366 -1.07 0.50 4.62
N GLY A 367 0.06 0.58 5.31
CA GLY A 367 0.20 0.09 6.68
C GLY A 367 0.10 -1.43 6.83
N GLU A 368 0.18 -2.17 5.71
CA GLU A 368 0.03 -3.63 5.65
C GLU A 368 1.22 -4.32 4.97
N THR A 369 2.31 -3.61 4.71
CA THR A 369 3.52 -4.20 4.12
C THR A 369 4.15 -5.15 5.13
N MET A 370 4.13 -6.47 4.83
CA MET A 370 4.52 -7.50 5.80
C MET A 370 5.97 -7.32 6.29
N ASP A 371 6.92 -7.13 5.38
CA ASP A 371 8.31 -6.89 5.75
C ASP A 371 8.47 -5.71 6.72
N THR A 372 7.74 -4.60 6.47
CA THR A 372 7.79 -3.42 7.35
C THR A 372 7.15 -3.70 8.71
N LEU A 373 6.06 -4.48 8.73
CA LEU A 373 5.41 -4.92 9.97
C LEU A 373 6.35 -5.80 10.80
N MET A 374 7.02 -6.76 10.17
CA MET A 374 7.95 -7.65 10.86
C MET A 374 9.20 -6.91 11.37
N ALA A 375 9.71 -5.94 10.60
CA ALA A 375 10.80 -5.06 11.04
C ALA A 375 10.40 -4.23 12.27
N LEU A 376 9.18 -3.70 12.28
CA LEU A 376 8.59 -2.98 13.41
C LEU A 376 8.50 -3.86 14.67
N ARG A 377 7.96 -5.08 14.54
CA ARG A 377 7.86 -6.05 15.64
C ARG A 377 9.24 -6.36 16.22
N HIS A 378 10.20 -6.66 15.36
CA HIS A 378 11.59 -6.91 15.76
C HIS A 378 12.17 -5.71 16.55
N ALA A 379 11.97 -4.48 16.08
CA ALA A 379 12.45 -3.28 16.77
C ALA A 379 11.84 -3.13 18.18
N ARG A 380 10.55 -3.39 18.34
CA ARG A 380 9.85 -3.35 19.63
C ARG A 380 10.32 -4.45 20.59
N GLU A 381 10.52 -5.66 20.10
CA GLU A 381 11.09 -6.77 20.89
C GLU A 381 12.47 -6.44 21.44
N GLN A 382 13.27 -5.68 20.68
CA GLN A 382 14.58 -5.19 21.11
C GLN A 382 14.52 -3.91 21.99
N GLY A 383 13.32 -3.44 22.34
CA GLY A 383 13.09 -2.32 23.26
C GLY A 383 13.19 -0.92 22.64
N SER A 384 13.26 -0.78 21.31
CA SER A 384 13.19 0.50 20.62
C SER A 384 11.76 1.02 20.53
N LYS A 385 11.58 2.35 20.57
CA LYS A 385 10.31 3.00 20.24
C LYS A 385 10.08 2.99 18.75
N VAL A 386 8.84 2.74 18.34
CA VAL A 386 8.44 2.73 16.93
C VAL A 386 7.39 3.80 16.64
N LEU A 387 7.64 4.61 15.61
CA LEU A 387 6.68 5.56 15.06
C LEU A 387 6.35 5.17 13.63
N ALA A 388 5.06 5.02 13.31
CA ALA A 388 4.62 4.79 11.94
C ALA A 388 4.33 6.12 11.22
N ILE A 389 4.78 6.25 9.96
CA ILE A 389 4.24 7.21 8.99
C ILE A 389 3.38 6.41 8.03
N CYS A 390 2.06 6.60 8.08
CA CYS A 390 1.11 5.78 7.36
C CYS A 390 -0.04 6.62 6.77
N ASN A 391 -0.66 6.12 5.69
CA ASN A 391 -1.82 6.77 5.11
C ASN A 391 -3.15 6.10 5.51
N THR A 392 -3.15 4.79 5.74
CA THR A 392 -4.36 4.01 5.99
C THR A 392 -4.62 3.87 7.49
N GLN A 393 -5.77 4.40 7.93
CA GLN A 393 -6.24 4.25 9.31
C GLN A 393 -6.65 2.80 9.59
N GLY A 394 -6.42 2.32 10.82
CA GLY A 394 -6.81 0.97 11.24
C GLY A 394 -5.96 -0.16 10.67
N ALA A 395 -4.91 0.13 9.90
CA ALA A 395 -3.99 -0.86 9.36
C ALA A 395 -3.07 -1.47 10.45
N SER A 396 -2.40 -2.58 10.13
CA SER A 396 -1.59 -3.34 11.10
C SER A 396 -0.40 -2.56 11.64
N ILE A 397 0.38 -1.91 10.78
CA ILE A 397 1.56 -1.12 11.18
C ILE A 397 1.17 0.01 12.15
N PRO A 398 0.17 0.88 11.86
CA PRO A 398 -0.29 1.89 12.83
C PRO A 398 -0.72 1.31 14.18
N ARG A 399 -1.43 0.19 14.18
CA ARG A 399 -1.94 -0.41 15.42
C ARG A 399 -0.85 -0.98 16.32
N GLU A 400 0.22 -1.47 15.72
CA GLU A 400 1.33 -2.09 16.44
C GLU A 400 2.46 -1.10 16.74
N SER A 401 2.36 0.16 16.33
CA SER A 401 3.32 1.22 16.62
C SER A 401 3.03 1.92 17.94
N ASP A 402 4.07 2.46 18.60
CA ASP A 402 3.92 3.28 19.81
C ASP A 402 3.29 4.64 19.50
N ALA A 403 3.52 5.16 18.29
CA ALA A 403 2.90 6.39 17.79
C ALA A 403 2.68 6.32 16.28
N VAL A 404 1.75 7.13 15.78
CA VAL A 404 1.42 7.21 14.35
C VAL A 404 1.36 8.67 13.91
N LEU A 405 1.92 8.93 12.74
CA LEU A 405 1.80 10.18 12.00
C LEU A 405 1.10 9.88 10.67
N TYR A 406 -0.20 10.14 10.57
CA TYR A 406 -0.96 9.89 9.35
C TYR A 406 -0.69 10.94 8.29
N THR A 407 -0.57 10.54 7.03
CA THR A 407 -0.33 11.46 5.90
C THR A 407 -1.59 12.15 5.40
N HIS A 408 -2.78 11.57 5.66
CA HIS A 408 -4.06 12.08 5.18
C HIS A 408 -4.13 12.38 3.67
N ALA A 409 -3.33 11.64 2.87
CA ALA A 409 -3.26 11.84 1.42
C ALA A 409 -4.55 11.39 0.68
N GLY A 410 -5.50 10.77 1.40
CA GLY A 410 -6.66 10.10 0.81
C GLY A 410 -6.30 8.75 0.18
N PRO A 411 -7.27 8.01 -0.35
CA PRO A 411 -7.00 6.70 -0.95
C PRO A 411 -6.09 6.83 -2.18
N GLU A 412 -5.11 5.94 -2.29
CA GLU A 412 -4.23 5.80 -3.44
C GLU A 412 -4.44 4.40 -4.04
N VAL A 413 -5.05 4.36 -5.24
CA VAL A 413 -5.58 3.16 -5.88
C VAL A 413 -4.62 2.62 -6.95
N ALA A 414 -3.96 3.50 -7.71
CA ALA A 414 -2.94 3.09 -8.68
C ALA A 414 -1.85 2.28 -7.98
N VAL A 415 -1.44 1.15 -8.57
CA VAL A 415 -0.45 0.24 -7.96
C VAL A 415 0.88 0.95 -7.74
N ALA A 416 1.39 1.67 -8.75
CA ALA A 416 2.57 2.52 -8.61
C ALA A 416 2.24 3.74 -7.74
N SER A 417 3.00 3.93 -6.67
CA SER A 417 2.78 5.03 -5.71
C SER A 417 3.20 6.38 -6.29
N THR A 418 2.40 7.43 -6.05
CA THR A 418 2.64 8.80 -6.50
C THR A 418 2.47 9.80 -5.36
N LYS A 419 1.23 10.22 -5.05
CA LYS A 419 0.94 11.21 -3.99
C LYS A 419 1.38 10.76 -2.60
N ALA A 420 1.40 9.45 -2.33
CA ALA A 420 1.89 8.95 -1.06
C ALA A 420 3.37 9.26 -0.84
N PHE A 421 4.20 9.30 -1.90
CA PHE A 421 5.61 9.65 -1.80
C PHE A 421 5.81 11.08 -1.28
N VAL A 422 5.16 12.08 -1.88
CA VAL A 422 5.27 13.48 -1.45
C VAL A 422 4.66 13.70 -0.07
N ALA A 423 3.58 12.98 0.26
CA ALA A 423 2.95 13.02 1.58
C ALA A 423 3.84 12.41 2.67
N GLN A 424 4.52 11.29 2.38
CA GLN A 424 5.47 10.65 3.30
C GLN A 424 6.69 11.54 3.57
N ILE A 425 7.27 12.18 2.55
CA ILE A 425 8.34 13.16 2.72
C ILE A 425 7.86 14.32 3.60
N THR A 426 6.67 14.86 3.33
CA THR A 426 6.09 15.97 4.11
C THR A 426 5.90 15.59 5.57
N ALA A 427 5.36 14.40 5.85
CA ALA A 427 5.19 13.90 7.22
C ALA A 427 6.53 13.69 7.92
N ALA A 428 7.52 13.11 7.23
CA ALA A 428 8.86 12.92 7.78
C ALA A 428 9.58 14.25 8.06
N TYR A 429 9.34 15.27 7.23
CA TYR A 429 9.85 16.62 7.48
C TYR A 429 9.22 17.26 8.72
N LEU A 430 7.90 17.11 8.90
CA LEU A 430 7.22 17.55 10.14
C LEU A 430 7.78 16.84 11.37
N LEU A 431 8.04 15.55 11.31
CA LEU A 431 8.68 14.79 12.37
C LEU A 431 10.09 15.34 12.68
N GLY A 432 10.89 15.61 11.64
CA GLY A 432 12.22 16.19 11.76
C GLY A 432 12.20 17.58 12.41
N LEU A 433 11.30 18.46 11.99
CA LEU A 433 11.13 19.79 12.58
C LEU A 433 10.63 19.71 14.03
N TYR A 434 9.71 18.80 14.34
CA TYR A 434 9.23 18.54 15.69
C TYR A 434 10.38 18.08 16.61
N LEU A 435 11.19 17.12 16.16
CA LEU A 435 12.37 16.67 16.89
C LEU A 435 13.39 17.80 17.10
N ALA A 436 13.64 18.62 16.07
CA ALA A 436 14.52 19.78 16.18
C ALA A 436 14.00 20.78 17.22
N GLN A 437 12.69 21.02 17.25
CA GLN A 437 12.02 21.87 18.24
C GLN A 437 12.16 21.30 19.67
N VAL A 438 11.81 20.04 19.87
CA VAL A 438 11.83 19.37 21.18
C VAL A 438 13.24 19.28 21.75
N LYS A 439 14.24 19.04 20.89
CA LYS A 439 15.66 18.98 21.28
C LYS A 439 16.34 20.35 21.37
N GLY A 440 15.69 21.42 20.92
CA GLY A 440 16.30 22.74 20.85
C GLY A 440 17.46 22.82 19.85
N ALA A 441 17.44 21.99 18.80
CA ALA A 441 18.49 21.94 17.78
C ALA A 441 18.37 23.05 16.73
N MET A 442 17.19 23.66 16.60
CA MET A 442 16.91 24.83 15.74
C MET A 442 16.20 25.91 16.54
N PHE A 443 16.44 27.18 16.18
CA PHE A 443 15.66 28.28 16.69
C PHE A 443 14.26 28.32 16.08
N ARG A 444 13.29 28.88 16.80
CA ARG A 444 11.89 28.96 16.36
C ARG A 444 11.75 29.63 14.99
N ASP A 445 12.46 30.72 14.74
CA ASP A 445 12.42 31.45 13.48
C ASP A 445 12.95 30.62 12.30
N GLU A 446 13.96 29.78 12.54
CA GLU A 446 14.48 28.86 11.53
C GLU A 446 13.44 27.78 11.16
N ILE A 447 12.78 27.19 12.19
CA ILE A 447 11.68 26.24 11.98
C ILE A 447 10.56 26.89 11.18
N HIS A 448 10.19 28.14 11.50
CA HIS A 448 9.17 28.89 10.79
C HIS A 448 9.51 29.10 9.32
N GLN A 449 10.76 29.49 8.99
CA GLN A 449 11.22 29.65 7.61
C GLN A 449 11.15 28.36 6.81
N VAL A 450 11.52 27.22 7.43
CA VAL A 450 11.42 25.91 6.79
C VAL A 450 9.94 25.54 6.57
N LEU A 451 9.09 25.76 7.57
CA LEU A 451 7.65 25.49 7.49
C LEU A 451 6.97 26.35 6.41
N ASP A 452 7.33 27.62 6.27
CA ASP A 452 6.80 28.49 5.22
C ASP A 452 7.23 28.01 3.82
N SER A 453 8.47 27.55 3.70
CA SER A 453 8.94 26.93 2.46
C SER A 453 8.14 25.67 2.13
N LEU A 454 7.83 24.84 3.14
CA LEU A 454 7.05 23.62 2.97
C LEU A 454 5.59 23.92 2.58
N LYS A 455 4.97 24.95 3.19
CA LYS A 455 3.62 25.43 2.83
C LYS A 455 3.51 25.96 1.39
N ASP A 456 4.61 26.40 0.78
CA ASP A 456 4.64 26.88 -0.60
C ASP A 456 4.79 25.73 -1.64
N MET A 457 5.12 24.52 -1.21
CA MET A 457 5.33 23.39 -2.14
C MET A 457 4.08 23.01 -2.94
N PRO A 458 2.85 23.00 -2.40
CA PRO A 458 1.65 22.71 -3.21
C PRO A 458 1.54 23.61 -4.44
N ARG A 459 1.79 24.91 -4.30
CA ARG A 459 1.77 25.87 -5.42
C ARG A 459 2.86 25.57 -6.47
N LYS A 460 4.03 25.15 -6.02
CA LYS A 460 5.16 24.82 -6.91
C LYS A 460 4.94 23.51 -7.65
N ILE A 461 4.36 22.52 -6.99
CA ILE A 461 3.93 21.26 -7.62
C ILE A 461 2.87 21.57 -8.69
N GLN A 462 1.85 22.36 -8.33
CA GLN A 462 0.78 22.76 -9.27
C GLN A 462 1.37 23.46 -10.51
N TRP A 463 2.37 24.33 -10.32
CA TRP A 463 3.03 24.99 -11.44
C TRP A 463 3.65 23.99 -12.43
N VAL A 464 4.27 22.90 -11.95
CA VAL A 464 4.81 21.85 -12.83
C VAL A 464 3.69 21.17 -13.60
N LEU A 465 2.60 20.79 -12.90
CA LEU A 465 1.42 20.15 -13.50
C LEU A 465 0.76 21.03 -14.57
N ASP A 466 0.77 22.35 -14.40
CA ASP A 466 0.16 23.29 -15.34
C ASP A 466 1.04 23.60 -16.56
N THR A 467 2.37 23.54 -16.40
CA THR A 467 3.30 24.10 -17.42
C THR A 467 4.13 23.06 -18.15
N GLN A 468 4.42 21.89 -17.55
CA GLN A 468 5.36 20.93 -18.11
C GLN A 468 4.77 19.76 -18.92
N PRO A 469 3.46 19.41 -18.85
CA PRO A 469 2.96 18.19 -19.48
C PRO A 469 3.30 18.04 -20.96
N LYS A 470 3.23 19.11 -21.76
CA LYS A 470 3.55 19.07 -23.20
C LYS A 470 5.01 18.72 -23.46
N THR A 471 5.93 19.30 -22.69
CA THR A 471 7.37 19.03 -22.81
C THR A 471 7.68 17.60 -22.41
N ILE A 472 7.04 17.11 -21.34
CA ILE A 472 7.20 15.76 -20.82
C ILE A 472 6.65 14.75 -21.82
N GLN A 473 5.46 14.97 -22.36
CA GLN A 473 4.86 14.12 -23.39
C GLN A 473 5.73 14.03 -24.64
N ALA A 474 6.25 15.15 -25.14
CA ALA A 474 7.14 15.17 -26.31
C ALA A 474 8.45 14.37 -26.06
N ALA A 475 8.98 14.44 -24.84
CA ALA A 475 10.13 13.63 -24.44
C ALA A 475 9.77 12.13 -24.39
N ALA A 476 8.60 11.77 -23.86
CA ALA A 476 8.12 10.39 -23.82
C ALA A 476 7.90 9.83 -25.23
N GLU A 477 7.29 10.59 -26.15
CA GLU A 477 7.11 10.21 -27.56
C GLU A 477 8.44 9.94 -28.25
N ARG A 478 9.46 10.76 -27.98
CA ARG A 478 10.81 10.58 -28.53
C ARG A 478 11.48 9.31 -27.98
N MET A 479 11.27 9.02 -26.70
CA MET A 479 11.96 7.95 -25.97
C MET A 479 11.17 6.64 -25.87
N VAL A 480 9.97 6.55 -26.44
CA VAL A 480 9.08 5.37 -26.29
C VAL A 480 9.74 4.03 -26.67
N ASN A 481 10.67 4.05 -27.61
CA ASN A 481 11.41 2.89 -28.08
C ASN A 481 12.76 2.67 -27.39
N ALA A 482 13.14 3.50 -26.42
CA ALA A 482 14.37 3.30 -25.67
C ALA A 482 14.26 2.04 -24.81
N ASN A 483 15.33 1.24 -24.81
CA ASN A 483 15.39 -0.04 -24.08
C ASN A 483 15.81 0.13 -22.62
N SER A 484 16.57 1.19 -22.34
CA SER A 484 17.14 1.47 -21.02
C SER A 484 17.17 2.98 -20.73
N PHE A 485 17.27 3.32 -19.45
CA PHE A 485 17.49 4.67 -18.95
C PHE A 485 18.42 4.64 -17.75
N LEU A 486 19.30 5.61 -17.64
CA LEU A 486 20.05 5.89 -16.42
C LEU A 486 19.47 7.11 -15.73
N PHE A 487 19.25 7.03 -14.43
CA PHE A 487 18.76 8.14 -13.59
C PHE A 487 19.85 8.55 -12.60
N LEU A 488 20.26 9.79 -12.63
CA LEU A 488 21.40 10.31 -11.90
C LEU A 488 21.02 11.48 -11.00
N GLY A 489 21.40 11.41 -9.74
CA GLY A 489 21.18 12.48 -8.77
C GLY A 489 22.30 12.59 -7.76
N ARG A 490 22.43 13.75 -7.12
CA ARG A 490 23.31 13.97 -5.96
C ARG A 490 22.53 14.53 -4.79
N HIS A 491 22.99 14.20 -3.56
CA HIS A 491 22.33 14.66 -2.33
C HIS A 491 20.85 14.23 -2.36
N VAL A 492 19.89 15.09 -2.04
CA VAL A 492 18.45 14.79 -2.10
C VAL A 492 17.94 14.41 -3.51
N GLY A 493 18.67 14.76 -4.57
CA GLY A 493 18.34 14.34 -5.93
C GLY A 493 18.63 12.85 -6.20
N TYR A 494 19.46 12.21 -5.41
CA TYR A 494 19.75 10.77 -5.59
C TYR A 494 18.52 9.89 -5.30
N PRO A 495 17.86 9.98 -4.14
CA PRO A 495 16.62 9.21 -3.93
C PRO A 495 15.48 9.58 -4.90
N VAL A 496 15.43 10.80 -5.41
CA VAL A 496 14.48 11.19 -6.47
C VAL A 496 14.80 10.47 -7.79
N ALA A 497 16.08 10.35 -8.14
CA ALA A 497 16.52 9.57 -9.31
C ALA A 497 16.14 8.09 -9.17
N LEU A 498 16.31 7.50 -7.98
CA LEU A 498 15.88 6.13 -7.69
C LEU A 498 14.36 5.96 -7.86
N GLU A 499 13.57 6.91 -7.37
CA GLU A 499 12.11 6.89 -7.50
C GLU A 499 11.66 7.02 -8.95
N GLY A 500 12.26 7.94 -9.73
CA GLY A 500 11.98 8.06 -11.16
C GLY A 500 12.30 6.79 -11.94
N ALA A 501 13.44 6.17 -11.65
CA ALA A 501 13.83 4.88 -12.23
C ALA A 501 12.83 3.77 -11.86
N LEU A 502 12.38 3.73 -10.59
CA LEU A 502 11.38 2.76 -10.14
C LEU A 502 10.06 2.94 -10.88
N LYS A 503 9.53 4.15 -10.99
CA LYS A 503 8.25 4.41 -11.69
C LYS A 503 8.28 3.95 -13.14
N LEU A 504 9.34 4.26 -13.88
CA LEU A 504 9.46 3.84 -15.28
C LEU A 504 9.59 2.31 -15.41
N LYS A 505 10.29 1.67 -14.48
CA LYS A 505 10.41 0.21 -14.40
C LYS A 505 9.06 -0.46 -14.15
N GLU A 506 8.29 0.05 -13.17
CA GLU A 506 7.02 -0.53 -12.73
C GLU A 506 5.95 -0.51 -13.80
N ILE A 507 5.78 0.59 -14.53
CA ILE A 507 4.62 0.80 -15.40
C ILE A 507 4.93 0.76 -16.89
N ALA A 508 6.15 1.15 -17.31
CA ALA A 508 6.56 1.13 -18.73
C ALA A 508 7.40 -0.11 -19.09
N TYR A 509 7.74 -0.94 -18.10
CA TYR A 509 8.54 -2.16 -18.24
C TYR A 509 9.86 -1.96 -18.98
N THR A 510 10.45 -0.77 -18.82
CA THR A 510 11.74 -0.41 -19.39
C THR A 510 12.83 -0.66 -18.36
N PHE A 511 13.95 -1.23 -18.79
CA PHE A 511 15.10 -1.40 -17.88
C PHE A 511 15.63 -0.04 -17.46
N THR A 512 15.65 0.23 -16.18
CA THR A 512 16.09 1.52 -15.63
C THR A 512 16.95 1.31 -14.41
N GLU A 513 17.98 2.13 -14.25
CA GLU A 513 18.81 2.09 -13.06
C GLU A 513 19.09 3.50 -12.55
N GLY A 514 18.97 3.66 -11.21
CA GLY A 514 19.26 4.93 -10.54
C GLY A 514 20.60 4.88 -9.80
N PHE A 515 21.43 5.92 -9.98
CA PHE A 515 22.75 6.01 -9.35
C PHE A 515 22.93 7.33 -8.61
N ALA A 516 23.72 7.30 -7.55
CA ALA A 516 24.38 8.51 -7.09
C ALA A 516 25.31 9.01 -8.22
N ALA A 517 25.12 10.23 -8.73
CA ALA A 517 25.83 10.71 -9.91
C ALA A 517 27.37 10.72 -9.76
N GLY A 518 27.87 10.64 -8.53
CA GLY A 518 29.30 10.44 -8.26
C GLY A 518 29.81 9.06 -8.64
N GLU A 519 28.97 8.02 -8.55
CA GLU A 519 29.31 6.63 -8.86
C GLU A 519 29.43 6.36 -10.36
N LEU A 520 28.94 7.28 -11.21
CA LEU A 520 28.98 7.16 -12.66
C LEU A 520 30.39 6.75 -13.18
N LYS A 521 31.43 7.38 -12.62
CA LYS A 521 32.84 7.13 -13.02
C LYS A 521 33.41 5.80 -12.52
N HIS A 522 32.73 5.14 -11.59
CA HIS A 522 33.20 3.91 -10.94
C HIS A 522 32.60 2.65 -11.58
N GLY A 523 32.14 2.76 -12.83
CA GLY A 523 31.62 1.61 -13.60
C GLY A 523 30.47 1.98 -14.54
N PRO A 524 29.36 2.56 -14.03
CA PRO A 524 28.14 2.77 -14.83
C PRO A 524 28.31 3.59 -16.11
N ILE A 525 29.32 4.45 -16.19
CA ILE A 525 29.63 5.23 -17.40
C ILE A 525 29.92 4.34 -18.62
N ALA A 526 30.29 3.08 -18.40
CA ALA A 526 30.50 2.10 -19.47
C ALA A 526 29.20 1.76 -20.24
N LEU A 527 28.04 2.03 -19.65
CA LEU A 527 26.71 1.82 -20.26
C LEU A 527 26.28 3.00 -21.16
N VAL A 528 27.00 4.12 -21.07
CA VAL A 528 26.66 5.33 -21.85
C VAL A 528 27.14 5.18 -23.28
N ASP A 529 26.22 5.20 -24.23
CA ASP A 529 26.48 5.14 -25.68
C ASP A 529 25.69 6.25 -26.39
N GLU A 530 25.88 6.39 -27.70
CA GLU A 530 25.21 7.41 -28.51
C GLU A 530 23.69 7.24 -28.48
N GLY A 531 22.98 8.29 -28.05
CA GLY A 531 21.53 8.33 -27.94
C GLY A 531 20.96 7.66 -26.67
N GLU A 532 21.81 7.09 -25.79
CA GLU A 532 21.32 6.54 -24.52
C GLU A 532 20.69 7.61 -23.65
N PRO A 533 19.42 7.46 -23.21
CA PRO A 533 18.76 8.45 -22.39
C PRO A 533 19.28 8.45 -20.95
N VAL A 534 19.76 9.58 -20.50
CA VAL A 534 20.25 9.82 -19.15
C VAL A 534 19.47 10.95 -18.50
N VAL A 535 18.79 10.64 -17.41
CA VAL A 535 17.97 11.59 -16.64
C VAL A 535 18.79 12.14 -15.48
N PHE A 536 18.93 13.46 -15.39
CA PHE A 536 19.62 14.13 -14.28
C PHE A 536 18.67 14.93 -13.41
N ILE A 537 18.77 14.72 -12.09
CA ILE A 537 18.13 15.58 -11.09
C ILE A 537 19.14 16.65 -10.70
N VAL A 538 18.92 17.89 -11.18
CA VAL A 538 19.87 18.99 -11.03
C VAL A 538 19.50 19.82 -9.80
N PRO A 539 20.37 19.91 -8.78
CA PRO A 539 20.11 20.73 -7.60
C PRO A 539 20.18 22.22 -7.96
N PRO A 540 19.46 23.09 -7.21
CA PRO A 540 19.50 24.53 -7.48
C PRO A 540 20.89 25.11 -7.24
N GLN A 541 21.26 26.11 -8.04
CA GLN A 541 22.50 26.89 -7.86
C GLN A 541 22.30 27.87 -6.71
N ARG A 542 22.77 27.57 -5.51
CA ARG A 542 22.58 28.42 -4.31
C ARG A 542 23.83 28.51 -3.44
N GLY A 543 24.15 29.74 -3.09
CA GLY A 543 25.23 30.05 -2.15
C GLY A 543 26.61 29.53 -2.59
N ARG A 544 27.37 29.03 -1.64
CA ARG A 544 28.70 28.42 -1.88
C ARG A 544 28.65 26.93 -2.21
N ASN A 545 27.46 26.41 -2.47
CA ASN A 545 27.28 24.99 -2.73
C ASN A 545 27.83 24.62 -4.11
N VAL A 546 28.84 23.76 -4.12
CA VAL A 546 29.44 23.22 -5.35
C VAL A 546 28.62 22.08 -5.99
N LEU A 547 27.50 21.71 -5.38
CA LEU A 547 26.70 20.53 -5.75
C LEU A 547 26.17 20.66 -7.19
N HIS A 548 25.63 21.82 -7.55
CA HIS A 548 25.18 22.14 -8.91
C HIS A 548 26.31 21.95 -9.93
N ALA A 549 27.45 22.60 -9.75
CA ALA A 549 28.59 22.51 -10.67
C ALA A 549 29.11 21.07 -10.83
N LYS A 550 29.01 20.23 -9.76
CA LYS A 550 29.38 18.82 -9.84
C LYS A 550 28.39 17.98 -10.65
N VAL A 551 27.12 18.34 -10.66
CA VAL A 551 26.11 17.67 -11.51
C VAL A 551 26.29 18.11 -12.96
N ILE A 552 26.49 19.40 -13.22
CA ILE A 552 26.77 19.93 -14.57
C ILE A 552 28.00 19.26 -15.18
N SER A 553 29.09 19.13 -14.41
CA SER A 553 30.27 18.37 -14.88
C SER A 553 29.97 16.91 -15.24
N GLY A 554 29.07 16.26 -14.51
CA GLY A 554 28.58 14.91 -14.85
C GLY A 554 27.76 14.88 -16.14
N ILE A 555 26.92 15.88 -16.37
CA ILE A 555 26.17 16.04 -17.61
C ILE A 555 27.12 16.22 -18.80
N GLU A 556 28.13 17.10 -18.70
CA GLU A 556 29.14 17.29 -19.72
C GLU A 556 29.87 16.00 -20.10
N GLU A 557 30.21 15.17 -19.10
CA GLU A 557 30.91 13.92 -19.29
C GLU A 557 30.12 12.86 -20.08
N VAL A 558 28.81 12.71 -19.78
CA VAL A 558 27.95 11.76 -20.52
C VAL A 558 27.53 12.33 -21.87
N LYS A 559 27.33 13.65 -21.97
CA LYS A 559 27.06 14.34 -23.23
C LYS A 559 28.21 14.16 -24.22
N ALA A 560 29.45 14.23 -23.74
CA ALA A 560 30.64 14.00 -24.57
C ALA A 560 30.73 12.57 -25.14
N ARG A 561 29.93 11.66 -24.64
CA ARG A 561 29.80 10.26 -25.12
C ARG A 561 28.56 10.03 -26.00
N GLY A 562 27.85 11.09 -26.33
CA GLY A 562 26.68 11.03 -27.20
C GLY A 562 25.36 10.76 -26.49
N ALA A 563 25.31 10.72 -25.16
CA ALA A 563 24.06 10.50 -24.42
C ALA A 563 23.00 11.56 -24.74
N TYR A 564 21.73 11.14 -24.71
CA TYR A 564 20.59 12.05 -24.75
C TYR A 564 20.21 12.47 -23.33
N ILE A 565 20.34 13.77 -23.04
CA ILE A 565 20.21 14.30 -21.69
C ILE A 565 18.81 14.84 -21.43
N ILE A 566 18.12 14.24 -20.44
CA ILE A 566 16.88 14.74 -19.85
C ILE A 566 17.23 15.33 -18.48
N ALA A 567 16.93 16.59 -18.23
CA ALA A 567 17.22 17.24 -16.96
C ALA A 567 15.95 17.68 -16.24
N VAL A 568 15.86 17.44 -14.93
CA VAL A 568 14.90 18.11 -14.04
C VAL A 568 15.65 19.22 -13.33
N ALA A 569 15.28 20.48 -13.58
CA ALA A 569 16.08 21.63 -13.14
C ALA A 569 15.24 22.86 -12.78
N GLU A 570 15.85 23.79 -12.05
CA GLU A 570 15.25 25.10 -11.74
C GLU A 570 15.12 25.94 -13.00
N GLN A 571 13.94 26.56 -13.19
CA GLN A 571 13.64 27.37 -14.37
C GLN A 571 14.69 28.48 -14.61
N GLY A 572 15.18 28.55 -15.83
CA GLY A 572 16.13 29.56 -16.24
C GLY A 572 17.57 29.27 -15.84
N ASP A 573 17.92 28.00 -15.57
CA ASP A 573 19.30 27.58 -15.33
C ASP A 573 20.07 27.50 -16.64
N PRO A 574 21.01 28.45 -16.92
CA PRO A 574 21.70 28.55 -18.21
C PRO A 574 22.71 27.42 -18.42
N ASP A 575 23.24 26.83 -17.34
CA ASP A 575 24.20 25.74 -17.47
C ASP A 575 23.49 24.46 -17.92
N VAL A 576 22.27 24.24 -17.45
CA VAL A 576 21.44 23.12 -17.88
C VAL A 576 20.97 23.28 -19.31
N GLU A 577 20.48 24.50 -19.69
CA GLU A 577 20.03 24.79 -21.05
C GLU A 577 21.13 24.54 -22.11
N ARG A 578 22.39 24.73 -21.73
CA ARG A 578 23.52 24.54 -22.60
C ARG A 578 23.79 23.07 -22.97
N TYR A 579 23.52 22.13 -22.07
CA TYR A 579 23.96 20.76 -22.22
C TYR A 579 22.81 19.73 -22.31
N ALA A 580 21.62 20.03 -21.77
CA ALA A 580 20.48 19.12 -21.83
C ALA A 580 19.79 19.18 -23.21
N ASP A 581 19.33 18.03 -23.69
CA ASP A 581 18.51 17.93 -24.90
C ASP A 581 17.06 18.31 -24.63
N VAL A 582 16.57 18.03 -23.40
CA VAL A 582 15.27 18.45 -22.91
C VAL A 582 15.35 18.75 -21.42
N VAL A 583 14.61 19.77 -20.98
CA VAL A 583 14.55 20.14 -19.56
C VAL A 583 13.11 20.14 -19.08
N PHE A 584 12.86 19.43 -18.00
CA PHE A 584 11.64 19.53 -17.22
C PHE A 584 11.87 20.59 -16.14
N TRP A 585 11.30 21.76 -16.38
CA TRP A 585 11.49 22.90 -15.50
C TRP A 585 10.68 22.82 -14.22
N ARG A 586 11.24 23.31 -13.13
CA ARG A 586 10.55 23.54 -11.87
C ARG A 586 10.78 24.95 -11.32
N PRO A 587 9.89 25.46 -10.47
CA PRO A 587 10.11 26.73 -9.78
C PRO A 587 11.28 26.66 -8.79
N ALA A 588 11.86 27.81 -8.49
CA ALA A 588 12.88 27.94 -7.48
C ALA A 588 12.39 27.47 -6.09
N CYS A 589 13.18 26.62 -5.43
CA CYS A 589 12.89 26.15 -4.06
C CYS A 589 14.18 25.81 -3.29
N PRO A 590 14.16 25.77 -1.94
CA PRO A 590 15.31 25.30 -1.17
C PRO A 590 15.69 23.86 -1.54
N THR A 591 16.98 23.54 -1.50
CA THR A 591 17.50 22.23 -1.90
C THR A 591 16.80 21.05 -1.19
N LEU A 592 16.57 21.16 0.14
CA LEU A 592 15.89 20.10 0.89
C LEU A 592 14.40 19.97 0.54
N MET A 593 13.79 20.99 -0.08
CA MET A 593 12.38 20.95 -0.52
C MET A 593 12.22 20.47 -1.95
N SER A 594 13.31 20.49 -2.75
CA SER A 594 13.24 20.18 -4.17
C SER A 594 12.69 18.78 -4.50
N PRO A 595 12.91 17.72 -3.70
CA PRO A 595 12.35 16.39 -3.97
C PRO A 595 10.83 16.37 -4.15
N LEU A 596 10.09 17.24 -3.41
CA LEU A 596 8.64 17.34 -3.52
C LEU A 596 8.16 17.83 -4.88
N VAL A 597 9.01 18.55 -5.61
CA VAL A 597 8.71 19.12 -6.92
C VAL A 597 9.43 18.35 -8.04
N ASP A 598 10.66 17.90 -7.77
CA ASP A 598 11.50 17.19 -8.75
C ASP A 598 10.92 15.82 -9.18
N VAL A 599 10.15 15.18 -8.31
CA VAL A 599 9.53 13.85 -8.60
C VAL A 599 8.36 13.95 -9.58
N VAL A 600 7.61 15.06 -9.57
CA VAL A 600 6.37 15.22 -10.34
C VAL A 600 6.57 15.03 -11.85
N PRO A 601 7.55 15.68 -12.50
CA PRO A 601 7.80 15.46 -13.93
C PRO A 601 8.23 14.01 -14.23
N LEU A 602 8.86 13.31 -13.29
CA LEU A 602 9.25 11.90 -13.47
C LEU A 602 8.05 10.96 -13.39
N GLN A 603 7.07 11.25 -12.52
CA GLN A 603 5.79 10.52 -12.44
C GLN A 603 5.01 10.68 -13.76
N LEU A 604 4.87 11.92 -14.26
CA LEU A 604 4.22 12.19 -15.54
C LEU A 604 4.94 11.51 -16.72
N PHE A 605 6.28 11.60 -16.76
CA PHE A 605 7.08 10.96 -17.80
C PHE A 605 6.90 9.44 -17.84
N ALA A 606 6.94 8.78 -16.68
CA ALA A 606 6.72 7.34 -16.58
C ALA A 606 5.30 6.96 -17.04
N MET A 607 4.29 7.74 -16.64
CA MET A 607 2.89 7.52 -17.05
C MET A 607 2.73 7.68 -18.56
N ASP A 608 3.27 8.73 -19.16
CA ASP A 608 3.18 8.97 -20.60
C ASP A 608 3.89 7.88 -21.40
N MET A 609 5.09 7.46 -20.96
CA MET A 609 5.81 6.32 -21.56
C MET A 609 4.97 5.04 -21.55
N ALA A 610 4.29 4.74 -20.44
CA ALA A 610 3.43 3.57 -20.31
C ALA A 610 2.19 3.67 -21.21
N LYS A 611 1.52 4.83 -21.23
CA LYS A 611 0.37 5.11 -22.11
C LYS A 611 0.75 4.94 -23.58
N LEU A 612 1.88 5.47 -24.02
CA LEU A 612 2.36 5.36 -25.40
C LEU A 612 2.69 3.93 -25.81
N LYS A 613 3.16 3.11 -24.86
CA LYS A 613 3.38 1.67 -25.06
C LYS A 613 2.08 0.83 -24.99
N GLY A 614 0.93 1.46 -24.68
CA GLY A 614 -0.37 0.79 -24.58
C GLY A 614 -0.55 -0.03 -23.29
N TYR A 615 0.20 0.30 -22.22
CA TYR A 615 0.13 -0.41 -20.94
C TYR A 615 -0.88 0.23 -20.00
N ASP A 616 -1.44 -0.60 -19.11
CA ASP A 616 -2.33 -0.17 -18.03
C ASP A 616 -1.50 0.46 -16.90
N VAL A 617 -1.60 1.78 -16.73
CA VAL A 617 -0.81 2.53 -15.73
C VAL A 617 -1.30 2.32 -14.30
N ASP A 618 -2.58 1.91 -14.13
CA ASP A 618 -3.18 1.70 -12.81
C ASP A 618 -2.86 0.29 -12.29
N LYS A 619 -2.81 -0.70 -13.19
CA LYS A 619 -2.65 -2.13 -12.85
C LYS A 619 -1.53 -2.76 -13.68
N PRO A 620 -0.27 -2.42 -13.41
CA PRO A 620 0.88 -2.99 -14.11
C PRO A 620 1.02 -4.49 -13.78
N ARG A 621 1.50 -5.26 -14.78
CA ARG A 621 1.67 -6.71 -14.64
C ARG A 621 2.61 -7.06 -13.48
N ASN A 622 2.34 -8.18 -12.82
CA ASN A 622 3.18 -8.76 -11.76
C ASN A 622 3.40 -7.85 -10.54
N LEU A 623 2.58 -6.82 -10.35
CA LEU A 623 2.64 -5.94 -9.20
C LEU A 623 1.30 -5.86 -8.48
N ALA A 624 1.33 -5.75 -7.17
CA ALA A 624 0.19 -5.47 -6.32
C ALA A 624 0.46 -4.20 -5.49
N LYS A 625 -0.61 -3.45 -5.16
CA LYS A 625 -0.48 -2.18 -4.40
C LYS A 625 0.19 -2.36 -3.04
N SER A 626 0.05 -3.51 -2.42
CA SER A 626 0.61 -3.79 -1.10
C SER A 626 1.03 -5.25 -1.02
N VAL A 627 2.22 -5.51 -0.49
CA VAL A 627 2.78 -6.85 -0.29
C VAL A 627 2.54 -7.26 1.15
N THR A 628 1.63 -8.22 1.38
CA THR A 628 1.19 -8.68 2.72
C THR A 628 1.58 -10.11 3.03
N VAL A 629 2.50 -10.65 2.28
CA VAL A 629 3.14 -11.96 2.48
C VAL A 629 4.65 -11.75 2.36
N GLU A 630 5.41 -12.56 3.08
CA GLU A 630 6.87 -12.66 2.94
C GLU A 630 7.25 -13.55 1.76
#